data_77a9e9fee05f576c0ad6529ae3e1c4f2
#
_entry.id   77a9e9fee05f576c0ad6529ae3e1c4f2
#
_cell.length_a   1.000
_cell.length_b   1.000
_cell.length_c   1.000
_cell.angle_alpha   90.00
_cell.angle_beta   90.00
_cell.angle_gamma   90.00
#
_symmetry.space_group_name_H-M   'P 1'
#
loop_
_entity.id
_entity.type
_entity.pdbx_description
1 polymer ?
#
loop_
_entity_poly.entity_id
_entity_poly.type
_entity_poly.pdbx_seq_one_letter_code
_entity_poly.pdbx_strand_id
1 'polypeptide(L)'
;MYKYFPQTEDDLQAMMEKVGVQTLDDLYAQIPDAIRFKGDYQLPSEMSEMEVRELFEKLGSQNKQLTCFAGYGVYDHYTPSVIPSLLQRSEFLTSYTPYQAEISQGTLHYIFEYQSMMAELTGMAISNASMYDGTTACAEAMMMAVAAGKKQNKVLVSAGLNPKTREVLDTYALHQGIELITIPLEDGNTKLSALRSQLSTNDGVAGVIVQQPNVYGIVEDFTGFAEACHEQKALFVIDSVAADLAVLKTPGEWGADIAVGDGQSLGIPMQFGGPYVGYMCCTEKLIRKMPGRIVGMTKDNRDQRAFVLTLQAREQHIRRQKATSNICSNQSLMALFVTIYMSLMGKQGLKDSAQLSYAGAHYLCDELLKTGRFTLAYDQPFFNEFYVKYDGDADTLYQRFIEAGILGGVRYEDGFLFAVTEKRTKEEIDNLVKIAAL
;
A
#
# COMPACT_ATOMS: atom_id res chain seq x y z
N MET A 1 22.83 -21.92 30.53
CA MET A 1 21.37 -21.69 30.53
C MET A 1 21.10 -20.23 30.19
N TYR A 2 20.18 -19.94 29.26
CA TYR A 2 19.82 -18.57 28.88
C TYR A 2 19.03 -17.88 30.00
N LYS A 3 19.38 -16.63 30.30
CA LYS A 3 18.80 -15.86 31.42
C LYS A 3 17.27 -15.73 31.42
N TYR A 4 16.64 -15.87 30.25
CA TYR A 4 15.21 -15.70 30.09
C TYR A 4 14.41 -17.01 30.05
N PHE A 5 15.07 -18.16 30.13
CA PHE A 5 14.43 -19.46 30.27
C PHE A 5 14.37 -19.84 31.75
N PRO A 6 13.19 -20.01 32.32
CA PRO A 6 13.06 -20.24 33.74
C PRO A 6 13.38 -21.68 34.17
N GLN A 7 13.54 -22.61 33.22
CA GLN A 7 13.81 -24.02 33.50
C GLN A 7 15.21 -24.21 34.08
N THR A 8 15.28 -24.93 35.20
CA THR A 8 16.56 -25.38 35.77
C THR A 8 17.01 -26.69 35.13
N GLU A 9 18.23 -27.14 35.41
CA GLU A 9 18.73 -28.43 34.94
C GLU A 9 17.85 -29.58 35.50
N ASP A 10 17.41 -29.46 36.74
CA ASP A 10 16.52 -30.47 37.39
C ASP A 10 15.15 -30.49 36.69
N ASP A 11 14.63 -29.31 36.28
CA ASP A 11 13.37 -29.24 35.53
C ASP A 11 13.53 -29.91 34.16
N LEU A 12 14.64 -29.67 33.46
CA LEU A 12 14.93 -30.28 32.15
C LEU A 12 15.04 -31.80 32.28
N GLN A 13 15.72 -32.30 33.33
CA GLN A 13 15.85 -33.72 33.57
C GLN A 13 14.47 -34.36 33.88
N ALA A 14 13.66 -33.75 34.73
CA ALA A 14 12.31 -34.22 35.02
C ALA A 14 11.42 -34.24 33.77
N MET A 15 11.54 -33.23 32.89
CA MET A 15 10.82 -33.21 31.61
C MET A 15 11.29 -34.32 30.68
N MET A 16 12.58 -34.56 30.56
CA MET A 16 13.15 -35.66 29.75
C MET A 16 12.69 -37.02 30.23
N GLU A 17 12.72 -37.26 31.54
CA GLU A 17 12.19 -38.47 32.16
C GLU A 17 10.72 -38.68 31.84
N LYS A 18 9.91 -37.61 31.92
CA LYS A 18 8.47 -37.65 31.61
C LYS A 18 8.19 -37.98 30.15
N VAL A 19 9.01 -37.48 29.23
CA VAL A 19 8.91 -37.74 27.79
C VAL A 19 9.47 -39.12 27.46
N GLY A 20 10.38 -39.67 28.25
CA GLY A 20 11.03 -40.96 28.05
C GLY A 20 12.27 -40.90 27.17
N VAL A 21 12.98 -39.76 27.18
CA VAL A 21 14.24 -39.55 26.49
C VAL A 21 15.38 -39.28 27.46
N GLN A 22 16.62 -39.57 27.06
CA GLN A 22 17.79 -39.37 27.92
C GLN A 22 18.46 -38.02 27.67
N THR A 23 18.36 -37.53 26.46
CA THR A 23 18.98 -36.26 26.02
C THR A 23 17.96 -35.45 25.19
N LEU A 24 18.22 -34.14 25.08
CA LEU A 24 17.43 -33.31 24.15
C LEU A 24 17.61 -33.73 22.69
N ASP A 25 18.73 -34.31 22.37
CA ASP A 25 19.02 -34.83 21.03
C ASP A 25 18.13 -36.00 20.62
N ASP A 26 17.69 -36.80 21.59
CA ASP A 26 16.77 -37.93 21.35
C ASP A 26 15.40 -37.46 20.82
N LEU A 27 15.02 -36.20 21.09
CA LEU A 27 13.80 -35.61 20.54
C LEU A 27 13.88 -35.46 19.00
N TYR A 28 15.07 -35.45 18.44
CA TYR A 28 15.33 -35.33 17.02
C TYR A 28 15.65 -36.67 16.31
N ALA A 29 15.44 -37.80 17.00
CA ALA A 29 15.74 -39.12 16.49
C ALA A 29 15.07 -39.47 15.15
N GLN A 30 13.96 -38.78 14.82
CA GLN A 30 13.26 -38.96 13.54
C GLN A 30 13.96 -38.25 12.35
N ILE A 31 14.92 -37.35 12.63
CA ILE A 31 15.66 -36.66 11.56
C ILE A 31 16.85 -37.53 11.18
N PRO A 32 16.94 -37.95 9.89
CA PRO A 32 18.09 -38.73 9.44
C PRO A 32 19.40 -37.99 9.69
N ASP A 33 20.41 -38.71 10.19
CA ASP A 33 21.72 -38.17 10.53
C ASP A 33 22.40 -37.44 9.36
N ALA A 34 22.15 -37.86 8.15
CA ALA A 34 22.74 -37.28 6.93
C ALA A 34 22.25 -35.83 6.64
N ILE A 35 21.12 -35.44 7.19
CA ILE A 35 20.56 -34.08 6.99
C ILE A 35 20.49 -33.28 8.30
N ARG A 36 20.88 -33.88 9.40
CA ARG A 36 20.92 -33.20 10.70
C ARG A 36 22.15 -32.32 10.79
N PHE A 37 21.96 -31.03 11.08
CA PHE A 37 23.06 -30.12 11.34
C PHE A 37 23.74 -30.47 12.66
N LYS A 38 25.04 -30.71 12.62
CA LYS A 38 25.86 -31.12 13.79
C LYS A 38 26.97 -30.11 14.17
N GLY A 39 26.97 -28.96 13.49
CA GLY A 39 27.98 -27.91 13.76
C GLY A 39 27.42 -26.82 14.66
N ASP A 40 28.30 -25.91 15.04
CA ASP A 40 27.94 -24.69 15.72
C ASP A 40 27.42 -23.64 14.70
N TYR A 41 26.43 -22.86 15.10
CA TYR A 41 25.99 -21.72 14.30
C TYR A 41 27.06 -20.64 14.30
N GLN A 42 27.45 -20.18 13.11
CA GLN A 42 28.36 -19.05 12.96
C GLN A 42 27.65 -17.73 13.21
N LEU A 43 27.22 -17.52 14.43
CA LEU A 43 26.58 -16.30 14.87
C LEU A 43 27.55 -15.44 15.64
N PRO A 44 27.40 -14.10 15.60
CA PRO A 44 28.15 -13.24 16.51
C PRO A 44 27.92 -13.66 17.97
N SER A 45 28.93 -13.44 18.82
CA SER A 45 28.77 -13.62 20.27
C SER A 45 27.66 -12.67 20.80
N GLU A 46 27.12 -13.00 21.96
CA GLU A 46 26.16 -12.10 22.65
C GLU A 46 26.83 -10.74 22.92
N MET A 47 26.03 -9.69 22.73
CA MET A 47 26.42 -8.31 22.90
C MET A 47 25.57 -7.67 23.99
N SER A 48 26.14 -6.73 24.74
CA SER A 48 25.40 -5.86 25.65
C SER A 48 24.50 -4.90 24.87
N GLU A 49 23.49 -4.33 25.53
CA GLU A 49 22.63 -3.30 24.90
C GLU A 49 23.46 -2.13 24.34
N MET A 50 24.50 -1.71 25.04
CA MET A 50 25.38 -0.62 24.62
C MET A 50 26.10 -0.97 23.31
N GLU A 51 26.69 -2.15 23.21
CA GLU A 51 27.38 -2.62 21.99
C GLU A 51 26.42 -2.79 20.81
N VAL A 52 25.20 -3.29 21.05
CA VAL A 52 24.18 -3.37 20.01
C VAL A 52 23.78 -1.98 19.49
N ARG A 53 23.58 -1.02 20.39
CA ARG A 53 23.28 0.37 20.00
C ARG A 53 24.41 0.98 19.18
N GLU A 54 25.65 0.85 19.64
CA GLU A 54 26.82 1.35 18.92
C GLU A 54 26.96 0.72 17.52
N LEU A 55 26.74 -0.61 17.41
CA LEU A 55 26.74 -1.31 16.14
C LEU A 55 25.69 -0.74 15.19
N PHE A 56 24.43 -0.56 15.65
CA PHE A 56 23.35 -0.06 14.80
C PHE A 56 23.52 1.43 14.47
N GLU A 57 24.05 2.24 15.36
CA GLU A 57 24.42 3.64 15.07
C GLU A 57 25.48 3.72 13.99
N LYS A 58 26.51 2.87 14.07
CA LYS A 58 27.55 2.77 13.04
C LYS A 58 27.00 2.31 11.69
N LEU A 59 26.11 1.31 11.66
CA LEU A 59 25.45 0.87 10.44
C LEU A 59 24.53 1.95 9.89
N GLY A 60 23.75 2.59 10.76
CA GLY A 60 22.83 3.67 10.41
C GLY A 60 23.54 4.88 9.80
N SER A 61 24.72 5.24 10.32
CA SER A 61 25.52 6.38 9.82
C SER A 61 26.05 6.19 8.39
N GLN A 62 26.02 4.97 7.86
CA GLN A 62 26.39 4.70 6.46
C GLN A 62 25.27 5.03 5.47
N ASN A 63 24.02 5.19 5.94
CA ASN A 63 22.90 5.60 5.11
C ASN A 63 22.99 7.10 4.86
N LYS A 64 22.81 7.50 3.60
CA LYS A 64 22.72 8.90 3.21
C LYS A 64 21.28 9.38 3.33
N GLN A 65 21.08 10.54 3.96
CA GLN A 65 19.81 11.25 3.88
C GLN A 65 19.78 12.06 2.59
N LEU A 66 18.82 11.78 1.71
CA LEU A 66 18.70 12.41 0.41
C LEU A 66 17.41 13.23 0.35
N THR A 67 17.48 14.38 -0.31
CA THR A 67 16.27 15.15 -0.69
C THR A 67 15.52 14.37 -1.76
N CYS A 68 14.31 13.93 -1.45
CA CYS A 68 13.57 12.98 -2.30
C CYS A 68 12.71 13.67 -3.35
N PHE A 69 12.91 13.32 -4.62
CA PHE A 69 12.07 13.66 -5.76
C PHE A 69 11.57 12.41 -6.47
N ALA A 70 11.57 11.27 -5.78
CA ALA A 70 11.04 10.01 -6.27
C ALA A 70 9.60 9.79 -5.79
N GLY A 71 8.82 9.09 -6.60
CA GLY A 71 7.44 8.67 -6.32
C GLY A 71 7.24 7.18 -6.61
N TYR A 72 6.52 6.88 -7.69
CA TYR A 72 6.25 5.52 -8.16
C TYR A 72 5.38 4.69 -7.19
N GLY A 73 4.45 5.38 -6.51
CA GLY A 73 3.50 4.79 -5.56
C GLY A 73 3.86 5.00 -4.09
N VAL A 74 5.03 5.57 -3.77
CA VAL A 74 5.46 5.96 -2.43
C VAL A 74 5.95 7.39 -2.44
N TYR A 75 5.36 8.25 -1.61
CA TYR A 75 5.59 9.70 -1.67
C TYR A 75 6.04 10.24 -0.31
N ASP A 76 7.05 11.13 -0.34
CA ASP A 76 7.66 11.72 0.86
C ASP A 76 6.84 12.90 1.40
N HIS A 77 5.65 12.65 1.93
CA HIS A 77 4.82 13.64 2.60
C HIS A 77 5.30 13.95 4.01
N TYR A 78 4.90 15.11 4.55
CA TYR A 78 5.26 15.51 5.91
C TYR A 78 4.48 14.70 6.95
N THR A 79 5.21 14.18 7.93
CA THR A 79 4.64 13.48 9.09
C THR A 79 4.56 14.44 10.28
N PRO A 80 3.38 14.85 10.75
CA PRO A 80 3.24 15.63 11.97
C PRO A 80 3.84 14.93 13.19
N SER A 81 4.68 15.63 13.96
CA SER A 81 5.47 15.04 15.06
C SER A 81 4.64 14.43 16.18
N VAL A 82 3.39 14.85 16.35
CA VAL A 82 2.47 14.31 17.35
C VAL A 82 2.04 12.85 17.03
N ILE A 83 2.04 12.44 15.76
CA ILE A 83 1.57 11.12 15.37
C ILE A 83 2.43 10.02 15.96
N PRO A 84 3.77 9.99 15.77
CA PRO A 84 4.61 8.98 16.41
C PRO A 84 4.47 8.96 17.94
N SER A 85 4.32 10.12 18.57
CA SER A 85 4.13 10.20 20.02
C SER A 85 2.84 9.54 20.50
N LEU A 86 1.75 9.67 19.73
CA LEU A 86 0.49 9.01 20.02
C LEU A 86 0.55 7.51 19.77
N LEU A 87 1.16 7.08 18.65
CA LEU A 87 1.28 5.66 18.31
C LEU A 87 2.11 4.86 19.32
N GLN A 88 3.12 5.49 19.94
CA GLN A 88 3.98 4.85 20.94
C GLN A 88 3.30 4.64 22.30
N ARG A 89 2.09 5.15 22.49
CA ARG A 89 1.34 4.86 23.71
C ARG A 89 1.02 3.38 23.80
N SER A 90 1.26 2.78 24.98
CA SER A 90 1.12 1.35 25.18
C SER A 90 -0.29 0.82 24.87
N GLU A 91 -1.32 1.65 25.06
CA GLU A 91 -2.71 1.32 24.78
C GLU A 91 -2.94 0.98 23.31
N PHE A 92 -2.18 1.58 22.39
CA PHE A 92 -2.23 1.31 20.96
C PHE A 92 -1.15 0.33 20.52
N LEU A 93 0.11 0.57 20.94
CA LEU A 93 1.26 -0.21 20.48
C LEU A 93 1.17 -1.69 20.81
N THR A 94 0.63 -2.03 22.00
CA THR A 94 0.50 -3.42 22.46
C THR A 94 -0.87 -4.04 22.14
N SER A 95 -1.80 -3.28 21.57
CA SER A 95 -3.12 -3.80 21.22
C SER A 95 -3.01 -4.84 20.09
N TYR A 96 -3.84 -5.86 20.20
CA TYR A 96 -3.97 -6.89 19.18
C TYR A 96 -5.36 -6.82 18.52
N THR A 97 -5.77 -7.84 17.84
CA THR A 97 -7.07 -7.89 17.18
C THR A 97 -8.22 -7.71 18.16
N PRO A 98 -9.16 -6.79 17.92
CA PRO A 98 -10.24 -6.46 18.86
C PRO A 98 -11.39 -7.47 18.80
N TYR A 99 -11.14 -8.73 19.12
CA TYR A 99 -12.18 -9.77 19.11
C TYR A 99 -13.23 -9.58 20.20
N GLN A 100 -12.82 -9.13 21.37
CA GLN A 100 -13.71 -8.88 22.51
C GLN A 100 -14.11 -7.41 22.52
N ALA A 101 -15.32 -7.12 22.05
CA ALA A 101 -15.82 -5.75 21.96
C ALA A 101 -15.83 -5.03 23.31
N GLU A 102 -16.08 -5.77 24.38
CA GLU A 102 -16.22 -5.23 25.76
C GLU A 102 -14.95 -4.51 26.23
N ILE A 103 -13.77 -4.98 25.83
CA ILE A 103 -12.48 -4.43 26.27
C ILE A 103 -11.74 -3.70 25.15
N SER A 104 -12.26 -3.69 23.92
CA SER A 104 -11.59 -3.17 22.74
C SER A 104 -12.30 -1.97 22.11
N GLN A 105 -13.14 -1.26 22.86
CA GLN A 105 -13.96 -0.17 22.32
C GLN A 105 -13.12 0.94 21.71
N GLY A 106 -11.97 1.30 22.29
CA GLY A 106 -11.08 2.31 21.73
C GLY A 106 -10.49 1.91 20.37
N THR A 107 -10.02 0.65 20.26
CA THR A 107 -9.50 0.10 19.00
C THR A 107 -10.60 0.02 17.94
N LEU A 108 -11.76 -0.50 18.27
CA LEU A 108 -12.90 -0.56 17.35
C LEU A 108 -13.37 0.82 16.92
N HIS A 109 -13.33 1.79 17.82
CA HIS A 109 -13.72 3.17 17.50
C HIS A 109 -12.81 3.80 16.44
N TYR A 110 -11.47 3.78 16.63
CA TYR A 110 -10.60 4.39 15.62
C TYR A 110 -10.61 3.63 14.29
N ILE A 111 -10.84 2.31 14.29
CA ILE A 111 -11.04 1.56 13.03
C ILE A 111 -12.31 2.03 12.32
N PHE A 112 -13.39 2.25 13.06
CA PHE A 112 -14.62 2.80 12.49
C PHE A 112 -14.42 4.21 11.91
N GLU A 113 -13.63 5.06 12.58
CA GLU A 113 -13.26 6.39 12.07
C GLU A 113 -12.42 6.28 10.80
N TYR A 114 -11.41 5.38 10.77
CA TYR A 114 -10.64 5.07 9.56
C TYR A 114 -11.55 4.69 8.39
N GLN A 115 -12.46 3.74 8.61
CA GLN A 115 -13.41 3.31 7.59
C GLN A 115 -14.26 4.47 7.07
N SER A 116 -14.74 5.32 7.96
CA SER A 116 -15.58 6.46 7.60
C SER A 116 -14.81 7.50 6.79
N MET A 117 -13.58 7.81 7.20
CA MET A 117 -12.73 8.77 6.51
C MET A 117 -12.30 8.27 5.13
N MET A 118 -11.94 6.97 5.01
CA MET A 118 -11.55 6.39 3.73
C MET A 118 -12.75 6.28 2.77
N ALA A 119 -13.93 5.96 3.27
CA ALA A 119 -15.15 5.95 2.47
C ALA A 119 -15.48 7.36 1.93
N GLU A 120 -15.35 8.41 2.77
CA GLU A 120 -15.56 9.80 2.36
C GLU A 120 -14.50 10.25 1.35
N LEU A 121 -13.20 9.98 1.61
CA LEU A 121 -12.10 10.38 0.74
C LEU A 121 -12.20 9.75 -0.66
N THR A 122 -12.65 8.49 -0.75
CA THR A 122 -12.81 7.77 -2.01
C THR A 122 -14.16 8.00 -2.69
N GLY A 123 -15.10 8.66 -2.02
CA GLY A 123 -16.49 8.82 -2.49
C GLY A 123 -17.28 7.51 -2.52
N MET A 124 -16.82 6.47 -1.80
CA MET A 124 -17.44 5.16 -1.77
C MET A 124 -18.34 4.99 -0.55
N ALA A 125 -19.25 4.01 -0.62
CA ALA A 125 -20.23 3.80 0.45
C ALA A 125 -19.63 3.16 1.71
N ILE A 126 -18.67 2.24 1.55
CA ILE A 126 -18.15 1.39 2.63
C ILE A 126 -16.66 1.17 2.46
N SER A 127 -15.93 1.23 3.57
CA SER A 127 -14.53 0.79 3.69
C SER A 127 -14.41 -0.36 4.68
N ASN A 128 -13.44 -1.25 4.48
CA ASN A 128 -13.02 -2.22 5.49
C ASN A 128 -12.02 -1.58 6.49
N ALA A 129 -11.62 -2.38 7.49
CA ALA A 129 -10.71 -1.92 8.55
C ALA A 129 -9.27 -1.64 8.10
N SER A 130 -8.86 -2.07 6.97
CA SER A 130 -7.67 -1.88 6.11
C SER A 130 -7.21 -3.18 5.47
N MET A 131 -6.32 -3.02 4.50
CA MET A 131 -5.60 -4.09 3.82
C MET A 131 -4.13 -4.07 4.26
N TYR A 132 -3.31 -5.01 3.78
CA TYR A 132 -1.88 -5.03 4.13
C TYR A 132 -1.13 -3.87 3.48
N ASP A 133 -1.31 -3.68 2.19
CA ASP A 133 -0.76 -2.60 1.36
C ASP A 133 -1.62 -2.39 0.11
N GLY A 134 -1.30 -1.41 -0.71
CA GLY A 134 -2.06 -1.08 -1.92
C GLY A 134 -2.02 -2.19 -2.96
N THR A 135 -0.87 -2.83 -3.18
CA THR A 135 -0.72 -3.86 -4.21
C THR A 135 -1.55 -5.11 -3.89
N THR A 136 -1.53 -5.55 -2.62
CA THR A 136 -2.38 -6.66 -2.18
C THR A 136 -3.85 -6.26 -2.11
N ALA A 137 -4.18 -5.00 -1.81
CA ALA A 137 -5.55 -4.50 -1.90
C ALA A 137 -6.09 -4.60 -3.34
N CYS A 138 -5.26 -4.25 -4.34
CA CYS A 138 -5.62 -4.38 -5.75
C CYS A 138 -5.83 -5.86 -6.15
N ALA A 139 -4.96 -6.77 -5.69
CA ALA A 139 -5.12 -8.22 -5.92
C ALA A 139 -6.40 -8.77 -5.27
N GLU A 140 -6.72 -8.34 -4.06
CA GLU A 140 -7.97 -8.71 -3.39
C GLU A 140 -9.21 -8.13 -4.10
N ALA A 141 -9.10 -6.92 -4.68
CA ALA A 141 -10.18 -6.36 -5.51
C ALA A 141 -10.42 -7.18 -6.79
N MET A 142 -9.33 -7.66 -7.43
CA MET A 142 -9.41 -8.60 -8.54
C MET A 142 -10.17 -9.89 -8.14
N MET A 143 -9.77 -10.52 -7.04
CA MET A 143 -10.44 -11.72 -6.53
C MET A 143 -11.89 -11.45 -6.14
N MET A 144 -12.16 -10.28 -5.53
CA MET A 144 -13.51 -9.86 -5.16
C MET A 144 -14.40 -9.69 -6.40
N ALA A 145 -13.88 -9.13 -7.49
CA ALA A 145 -14.60 -8.99 -8.75
C ALA A 145 -14.96 -10.36 -9.34
N VAL A 146 -14.01 -11.29 -9.39
CA VAL A 146 -14.25 -12.67 -9.85
C VAL A 146 -15.26 -13.39 -8.94
N ALA A 147 -15.17 -13.24 -7.62
CA ALA A 147 -16.11 -13.83 -6.67
C ALA A 147 -17.52 -13.24 -6.76
N ALA A 148 -17.67 -11.99 -7.23
CA ALA A 148 -18.95 -11.38 -7.50
C ALA A 148 -19.56 -11.83 -8.83
N GLY A 149 -18.73 -12.16 -9.80
CA GLY A 149 -19.12 -12.66 -11.12
C GLY A 149 -19.69 -14.08 -11.06
N LYS A 150 -20.60 -14.40 -11.99
CA LYS A 150 -21.13 -15.76 -12.16
C LYS A 150 -20.33 -16.48 -13.25
N LYS A 151 -19.32 -17.25 -12.88
CA LYS A 151 -18.43 -17.99 -13.81
C LYS A 151 -17.55 -17.09 -14.70
N GLN A 152 -17.32 -15.86 -14.29
CA GLN A 152 -16.40 -14.95 -14.95
C GLN A 152 -15.03 -15.08 -14.24
N ASN A 153 -13.96 -15.28 -15.02
CA ASN A 153 -12.61 -15.45 -14.48
C ASN A 153 -11.56 -14.64 -15.24
N LYS A 154 -11.99 -13.69 -16.07
CA LYS A 154 -11.09 -12.76 -16.77
C LYS A 154 -11.14 -11.40 -16.12
N VAL A 155 -9.99 -10.73 -16.04
CA VAL A 155 -9.90 -9.35 -15.57
C VAL A 155 -9.07 -8.55 -16.55
N LEU A 156 -9.63 -7.42 -17.00
CA LEU A 156 -8.89 -6.48 -17.84
C LEU A 156 -8.09 -5.54 -16.93
N VAL A 157 -6.84 -5.32 -17.28
CA VAL A 157 -5.93 -4.46 -16.51
C VAL A 157 -5.29 -3.44 -17.45
N SER A 158 -5.40 -2.16 -17.11
CA SER A 158 -4.72 -1.11 -17.86
C SER A 158 -3.20 -1.30 -17.85
N ALA A 159 -2.56 -1.07 -18.98
CA ALA A 159 -1.09 -0.99 -19.04
C ALA A 159 -0.54 0.25 -18.29
N GLY A 160 -1.40 1.18 -17.88
CA GLY A 160 -1.07 2.31 -17.00
C GLY A 160 -1.02 1.96 -15.51
N LEU A 161 -1.33 0.70 -15.13
CA LEU A 161 -1.15 0.23 -13.75
C LEU A 161 0.34 0.11 -13.43
N ASN A 162 0.71 0.44 -12.18
CA ASN A 162 2.08 0.26 -11.70
C ASN A 162 2.56 -1.18 -11.94
N PRO A 163 3.71 -1.40 -12.61
CA PRO A 163 4.21 -2.75 -12.91
C PRO A 163 4.41 -3.63 -11.67
N LYS A 164 4.73 -3.07 -10.51
CA LYS A 164 4.85 -3.84 -9.27
C LYS A 164 3.49 -4.34 -8.77
N THR A 165 2.45 -3.53 -8.89
CA THR A 165 1.08 -3.98 -8.63
C THR A 165 0.70 -5.07 -9.62
N ARG A 166 1.07 -4.93 -10.91
CA ARG A 166 0.81 -5.94 -11.93
C ARG A 166 1.50 -7.28 -11.62
N GLU A 167 2.75 -7.30 -11.17
CA GLU A 167 3.47 -8.51 -10.75
C GLU A 167 2.72 -9.25 -9.62
N VAL A 168 2.15 -8.51 -8.67
CA VAL A 168 1.34 -9.09 -7.59
C VAL A 168 0.03 -9.67 -8.14
N LEU A 169 -0.65 -8.93 -9.03
CA LEU A 169 -1.86 -9.44 -9.70
C LEU A 169 -1.58 -10.75 -10.47
N ASP A 170 -0.48 -10.80 -11.24
CA ASP A 170 -0.07 -11.99 -12.00
C ASP A 170 0.15 -13.20 -11.08
N THR A 171 0.80 -12.97 -9.91
CA THR A 171 1.03 -14.02 -8.92
C THR A 171 -0.29 -14.58 -8.37
N TYR A 172 -1.21 -13.71 -7.95
CA TYR A 172 -2.52 -14.15 -7.44
C TYR A 172 -3.36 -14.81 -8.55
N ALA A 173 -3.37 -14.24 -9.74
CA ALA A 173 -4.12 -14.73 -10.86
C ALA A 173 -3.71 -16.16 -11.26
N LEU A 174 -2.39 -16.41 -11.32
CA LEU A 174 -1.83 -17.74 -11.61
C LEU A 174 -2.39 -18.81 -10.68
N HIS A 175 -2.42 -18.54 -9.38
CA HIS A 175 -2.84 -19.53 -8.37
C HIS A 175 -4.37 -19.61 -8.20
N GLN A 176 -5.11 -18.62 -8.67
CA GLN A 176 -6.57 -18.58 -8.61
C GLN A 176 -7.26 -18.97 -9.95
N GLY A 177 -6.49 -19.24 -11.00
CA GLY A 177 -7.01 -19.55 -12.32
C GLY A 177 -7.73 -18.37 -12.97
N ILE A 178 -7.25 -17.14 -12.70
CA ILE A 178 -7.76 -15.90 -13.28
C ILE A 178 -6.91 -15.55 -14.50
N GLU A 179 -7.55 -15.19 -15.59
CA GLU A 179 -6.88 -14.72 -16.81
C GLU A 179 -6.81 -13.20 -16.78
N LEU A 180 -5.58 -12.66 -16.81
CA LEU A 180 -5.34 -11.21 -16.89
C LEU A 180 -5.09 -10.79 -18.34
N ILE A 181 -5.88 -9.83 -18.80
CA ILE A 181 -5.80 -9.28 -20.16
C ILE A 181 -5.44 -7.81 -20.07
N THR A 182 -4.41 -7.40 -20.78
CA THR A 182 -3.94 -6.01 -20.76
C THR A 182 -4.76 -5.13 -21.70
N ILE A 183 -5.23 -3.98 -21.20
CA ILE A 183 -5.76 -2.90 -22.03
C ILE A 183 -4.57 -2.02 -22.44
N PRO A 184 -4.27 -1.89 -23.73
CA PRO A 184 -3.15 -1.07 -24.20
C PRO A 184 -3.42 0.42 -23.95
N LEU A 185 -2.33 1.18 -23.78
CA LEU A 185 -2.38 2.64 -23.75
C LEU A 185 -2.27 3.24 -25.16
N GLU A 186 -2.88 4.38 -25.33
CA GLU A 186 -2.74 5.24 -26.47
C GLU A 186 -2.36 6.64 -25.97
N ASP A 187 -1.18 7.11 -26.35
CA ASP A 187 -0.62 8.35 -25.87
C ASP A 187 -0.62 8.48 -24.33
N GLY A 188 -0.13 7.42 -23.66
CA GLY A 188 -0.04 7.34 -22.20
C GLY A 188 -1.36 7.11 -21.47
N ASN A 189 -2.50 7.06 -22.13
CA ASN A 189 -3.83 6.94 -21.55
C ASN A 189 -4.54 5.62 -21.89
N THR A 190 -5.34 5.14 -20.98
CA THR A 190 -6.33 4.08 -21.23
C THR A 190 -7.54 4.68 -21.92
N LYS A 191 -7.72 4.42 -23.21
CA LYS A 191 -8.86 4.97 -23.96
C LYS A 191 -10.12 4.15 -23.79
N LEU A 192 -11.28 4.81 -23.72
CA LEU A 192 -12.58 4.14 -23.67
C LEU A 192 -12.81 3.22 -24.88
N SER A 193 -12.33 3.61 -26.06
CA SER A 193 -12.38 2.79 -27.28
C SER A 193 -11.62 1.48 -27.12
N ALA A 194 -10.42 1.50 -26.52
CA ALA A 194 -9.63 0.31 -26.24
C ALA A 194 -10.33 -0.58 -25.21
N LEU A 195 -10.89 -0.01 -24.14
CA LEU A 195 -11.69 -0.74 -23.15
C LEU A 195 -12.89 -1.44 -23.80
N ARG A 196 -13.70 -0.72 -24.58
CA ARG A 196 -14.88 -1.29 -25.26
C ARG A 196 -14.49 -2.40 -26.25
N SER A 197 -13.38 -2.25 -26.96
CA SER A 197 -12.83 -3.28 -27.84
C SER A 197 -12.49 -4.55 -27.05
N GLN A 198 -11.77 -4.42 -25.93
CA GLN A 198 -11.41 -5.57 -25.09
C GLN A 198 -12.65 -6.25 -24.47
N LEU A 199 -13.62 -5.47 -23.99
CA LEU A 199 -14.87 -6.00 -23.44
C LEU A 199 -15.71 -6.74 -24.48
N SER A 200 -15.70 -6.29 -25.74
CA SER A 200 -16.47 -6.93 -26.83
C SER A 200 -15.80 -8.20 -27.36
N THR A 201 -14.46 -8.30 -27.25
CA THR A 201 -13.67 -9.42 -27.76
C THR A 201 -13.54 -10.56 -26.75
N ASN A 202 -13.68 -10.24 -25.45
CA ASN A 202 -13.46 -11.18 -24.36
C ASN A 202 -14.73 -11.44 -23.58
N ASP A 203 -15.30 -12.62 -23.73
CA ASP A 203 -16.41 -13.07 -22.90
C ASP A 203 -15.93 -13.42 -21.48
N GLY A 204 -16.80 -13.22 -20.49
CA GLY A 204 -16.54 -13.63 -19.12
C GLY A 204 -15.60 -12.72 -18.33
N VAL A 205 -15.56 -11.43 -18.67
CA VAL A 205 -14.83 -10.41 -17.91
C VAL A 205 -15.55 -10.11 -16.61
N ALA A 206 -14.87 -10.35 -15.48
CA ALA A 206 -15.39 -10.09 -14.14
C ALA A 206 -15.12 -8.65 -13.65
N GLY A 207 -14.01 -8.07 -14.08
CA GLY A 207 -13.62 -6.72 -13.66
C GLY A 207 -12.63 -6.06 -14.59
N VAL A 208 -12.55 -4.74 -14.45
CA VAL A 208 -11.62 -3.85 -15.14
C VAL A 208 -10.88 -3.04 -14.10
N ILE A 209 -9.55 -3.04 -14.15
CA ILE A 209 -8.68 -2.33 -13.20
C ILE A 209 -7.92 -1.24 -13.94
N VAL A 210 -8.02 -0.01 -13.44
CA VAL A 210 -7.24 1.16 -13.87
C VAL A 210 -6.57 1.82 -12.66
N GLN A 211 -5.59 2.69 -12.91
CA GLN A 211 -4.91 3.45 -11.86
C GLN A 211 -5.06 4.97 -12.09
N GLN A 212 -5.21 5.74 -11.00
CA GLN A 212 -5.37 7.18 -11.04
C GLN A 212 -4.60 7.88 -9.90
N PRO A 213 -3.61 8.76 -10.21
CA PRO A 213 -2.95 8.90 -11.51
C PRO A 213 -2.30 7.58 -11.96
N ASN A 214 -2.10 7.41 -13.27
CA ASN A 214 -1.47 6.19 -13.77
C ASN A 214 0.06 6.17 -13.49
N VAL A 215 0.75 5.10 -13.90
CA VAL A 215 2.18 4.91 -13.61
C VAL A 215 3.08 6.04 -14.14
N TYR A 216 2.62 6.80 -15.13
CA TYR A 216 3.35 7.96 -15.69
C TYR A 216 2.98 9.29 -15.02
N GLY A 217 2.16 9.25 -13.96
CA GLY A 217 1.62 10.42 -13.27
C GLY A 217 0.45 11.09 -13.99
N ILE A 218 -0.02 10.53 -15.11
CA ILE A 218 -1.09 11.11 -15.93
C ILE A 218 -2.44 10.98 -15.22
N VAL A 219 -3.19 12.08 -15.21
CA VAL A 219 -4.58 12.13 -14.74
C VAL A 219 -5.50 11.78 -15.92
N GLU A 220 -6.05 10.56 -15.90
CA GLU A 220 -6.87 10.05 -16.99
C GLU A 220 -8.36 10.45 -16.84
N ASP A 221 -9.07 10.57 -17.97
CA ASP A 221 -10.52 10.75 -18.00
C ASP A 221 -11.25 9.41 -18.16
N PHE A 222 -11.91 8.97 -17.10
CA PHE A 222 -12.67 7.71 -17.09
C PHE A 222 -14.16 7.88 -17.41
N THR A 223 -14.53 8.96 -18.08
CA THR A 223 -15.95 9.14 -18.53
C THR A 223 -16.39 7.99 -19.42
N GLY A 224 -17.50 7.33 -19.04
CA GLY A 224 -18.07 6.21 -19.78
C GLY A 224 -17.47 4.82 -19.46
N PHE A 225 -16.44 4.74 -18.59
CA PHE A 225 -15.81 3.46 -18.23
C PHE A 225 -16.73 2.60 -17.39
N ALA A 226 -17.35 3.19 -16.34
CA ALA A 226 -18.29 2.47 -15.48
C ALA A 226 -19.46 1.89 -16.29
N GLU A 227 -20.06 2.69 -17.16
CA GLU A 227 -21.15 2.26 -18.03
C GLU A 227 -20.72 1.11 -18.95
N ALA A 228 -19.54 1.23 -19.61
CA ALA A 228 -19.03 0.17 -20.47
C ALA A 228 -18.79 -1.14 -19.72
N CYS A 229 -18.27 -1.07 -18.49
CA CYS A 229 -18.11 -2.24 -17.63
C CYS A 229 -19.43 -2.86 -17.24
N HIS A 230 -20.39 -2.05 -16.77
CA HIS A 230 -21.68 -2.51 -16.29
C HIS A 230 -22.56 -3.11 -17.39
N GLU A 231 -22.48 -2.60 -18.63
CA GLU A 231 -23.13 -3.20 -19.82
C GLU A 231 -22.74 -4.66 -20.00
N GLN A 232 -21.49 -5.03 -19.67
CA GLN A 232 -20.95 -6.38 -19.74
C GLN A 232 -20.98 -7.14 -18.40
N LYS A 233 -21.57 -6.57 -17.37
CA LYS A 233 -21.63 -7.10 -15.99
C LYS A 233 -20.26 -7.28 -15.35
N ALA A 234 -19.26 -6.54 -15.80
CA ALA A 234 -17.96 -6.43 -15.19
C ALA A 234 -17.95 -5.33 -14.11
N LEU A 235 -17.16 -5.49 -13.04
CA LEU A 235 -16.97 -4.45 -12.04
C LEU A 235 -15.87 -3.49 -12.49
N PHE A 236 -16.03 -2.21 -12.17
CA PHE A 236 -15.03 -1.17 -12.40
C PHE A 236 -14.24 -0.91 -11.12
N VAL A 237 -12.91 -1.09 -11.17
CA VAL A 237 -11.98 -0.96 -10.05
C VAL A 237 -11.00 0.15 -10.35
N ILE A 238 -10.84 1.09 -9.43
CA ILE A 238 -9.83 2.16 -9.52
C ILE A 238 -8.83 1.99 -8.37
N ASP A 239 -7.55 1.86 -8.72
CA ASP A 239 -6.41 1.97 -7.81
C ASP A 239 -5.97 3.44 -7.77
N SER A 240 -5.88 4.06 -6.58
CA SER A 240 -5.64 5.49 -6.46
C SER A 240 -4.62 5.84 -5.39
N VAL A 241 -3.84 6.89 -5.64
CA VAL A 241 -3.01 7.54 -4.61
C VAL A 241 -3.93 8.30 -3.66
N ALA A 242 -3.92 7.93 -2.37
CA ALA A 242 -4.89 8.43 -1.39
C ALA A 242 -4.84 9.96 -1.20
N ALA A 243 -3.64 10.56 -1.12
CA ALA A 243 -3.48 12.01 -0.93
C ALA A 243 -4.06 12.85 -2.08
N ASP A 244 -3.97 12.33 -3.31
CA ASP A 244 -4.40 13.04 -4.51
C ASP A 244 -5.92 13.18 -4.59
N LEU A 245 -6.65 12.27 -3.93
CA LEU A 245 -8.12 12.29 -3.84
C LEU A 245 -8.66 13.51 -3.09
N ALA A 246 -7.79 14.26 -2.39
CA ALA A 246 -8.19 15.54 -1.79
C ALA A 246 -8.62 16.60 -2.84
N VAL A 247 -8.19 16.47 -4.08
CA VAL A 247 -8.45 17.41 -5.19
C VAL A 247 -8.87 16.75 -6.50
N LEU A 248 -8.49 15.50 -6.75
CA LEU A 248 -8.89 14.77 -7.93
C LEU A 248 -10.30 14.20 -7.78
N LYS A 249 -10.95 13.98 -8.90
CA LYS A 249 -12.25 13.30 -8.94
C LYS A 249 -12.11 11.89 -8.37
N THR A 250 -12.94 11.60 -7.38
CA THR A 250 -12.87 10.36 -6.60
C THR A 250 -13.32 9.13 -7.39
N PRO A 251 -12.88 7.91 -7.00
CA PRO A 251 -13.38 6.66 -7.59
C PRO A 251 -14.91 6.56 -7.58
N GLY A 252 -15.57 6.98 -6.48
CA GLY A 252 -17.03 6.99 -6.38
C GLY A 252 -17.69 7.92 -7.40
N GLU A 253 -17.13 9.11 -7.64
CA GLU A 253 -17.61 10.04 -8.66
C GLU A 253 -17.37 9.54 -10.09
N TRP A 254 -16.37 8.69 -10.32
CA TRP A 254 -16.16 7.98 -11.58
C TRP A 254 -17.09 6.78 -11.76
N GLY A 255 -17.89 6.44 -10.76
CA GLY A 255 -18.82 5.31 -10.79
C GLY A 255 -18.14 3.96 -10.56
N ALA A 256 -16.96 3.93 -9.92
CA ALA A 256 -16.29 2.70 -9.58
C ALA A 256 -17.12 1.84 -8.62
N ASP A 257 -17.02 0.52 -8.76
CA ASP A 257 -17.61 -0.44 -7.83
C ASP A 257 -16.70 -0.71 -6.63
N ILE A 258 -15.38 -0.65 -6.86
CA ILE A 258 -14.34 -0.88 -5.88
C ILE A 258 -13.25 0.18 -6.05
N ALA A 259 -12.84 0.79 -4.95
CA ALA A 259 -11.67 1.66 -4.86
C ALA A 259 -10.62 1.02 -3.95
N VAL A 260 -9.38 0.98 -4.41
CA VAL A 260 -8.23 0.45 -3.68
C VAL A 260 -7.04 1.38 -3.78
N GLY A 261 -6.02 1.13 -3.00
CA GLY A 261 -4.73 1.82 -3.05
C GLY A 261 -3.98 1.72 -1.75
N ASP A 262 -2.89 2.46 -1.65
CA ASP A 262 -2.08 2.56 -0.44
C ASP A 262 -2.34 3.89 0.29
N GLY A 263 -2.44 3.81 1.61
CA GLY A 263 -2.58 4.98 2.48
C GLY A 263 -1.25 5.61 2.87
N GLN A 264 -0.11 5.16 2.34
CA GLN A 264 1.21 5.69 2.65
C GLN A 264 1.30 7.19 2.43
N SER A 265 0.71 7.69 1.34
CA SER A 265 0.69 9.12 1.00
C SER A 265 -0.06 10.00 2.01
N LEU A 266 -0.80 9.41 2.96
CA LEU A 266 -1.42 10.11 4.09
C LEU A 266 -0.44 10.25 5.27
N GLY A 267 0.77 10.70 4.99
CA GLY A 267 1.79 11.09 5.95
C GLY A 267 2.63 9.97 6.56
N ILE A 268 2.47 8.71 6.15
CA ILE A 268 3.33 7.62 6.62
C ILE A 268 4.73 7.81 6.02
N PRO A 269 5.81 7.82 6.84
CA PRO A 269 7.16 7.99 6.30
C PRO A 269 7.56 6.83 5.38
N MET A 270 8.43 7.09 4.43
CA MET A 270 9.10 6.04 3.67
C MET A 270 10.00 5.23 4.61
N GLN A 271 9.84 3.91 4.68
CA GLN A 271 10.48 3.04 5.66
C GLN A 271 11.01 1.75 5.01
N PHE A 272 11.69 1.87 3.87
CA PHE A 272 12.31 0.73 3.17
C PHE A 272 11.38 -0.46 2.91
N GLY A 273 10.11 -0.20 2.64
CA GLY A 273 9.10 -1.23 2.36
C GLY A 273 8.00 -1.37 3.42
N GLY A 274 7.92 -0.45 4.36
CA GLY A 274 6.82 -0.41 5.29
C GLY A 274 7.21 -0.45 6.78
N PRO A 275 6.21 -0.65 7.67
CA PRO A 275 4.81 -0.99 7.34
C PRO A 275 4.03 0.15 6.69
N TYR A 276 3.17 -0.19 5.72
CA TYR A 276 2.20 0.73 5.09
C TYR A 276 0.78 0.27 5.42
N VAL A 277 -0.21 0.80 4.74
CA VAL A 277 -1.61 0.41 4.92
C VAL A 277 -2.36 0.47 3.60
N GLY A 278 -2.88 -0.67 3.15
CA GLY A 278 -3.78 -0.70 2.02
C GLY A 278 -5.19 -0.26 2.44
N TYR A 279 -5.92 0.33 1.53
CA TYR A 279 -7.34 0.57 1.71
C TYR A 279 -8.17 -0.16 0.64
N MET A 280 -9.38 -0.52 1.01
CA MET A 280 -10.39 -1.05 0.10
C MET A 280 -11.75 -0.51 0.48
N CYS A 281 -12.38 0.14 -0.49
CA CYS A 281 -13.74 0.66 -0.38
C CYS A 281 -14.61 0.09 -1.50
N CYS A 282 -15.91 -0.03 -1.27
CA CYS A 282 -16.82 -0.54 -2.29
C CYS A 282 -18.24 0.02 -2.16
N THR A 283 -19.06 -0.27 -3.16
CA THR A 283 -20.50 -0.02 -3.12
C THR A 283 -21.19 -0.97 -2.12
N GLU A 284 -22.35 -0.58 -1.57
CA GLU A 284 -23.12 -1.38 -0.61
C GLU A 284 -23.43 -2.80 -1.11
N LYS A 285 -23.66 -2.97 -2.42
CA LYS A 285 -23.96 -4.26 -3.03
C LYS A 285 -22.87 -5.29 -2.84
N LEU A 286 -21.63 -4.85 -2.67
CA LEU A 286 -20.44 -5.67 -2.61
C LEU A 286 -19.96 -5.99 -1.18
N ILE A 287 -20.53 -5.38 -0.15
CA ILE A 287 -20.08 -5.53 1.25
C ILE A 287 -19.91 -6.99 1.68
N ARG A 288 -20.79 -7.88 1.22
CA ARG A 288 -20.72 -9.31 1.57
C ARG A 288 -19.64 -10.09 0.84
N LYS A 289 -18.95 -9.44 -0.12
CA LYS A 289 -17.82 -9.99 -0.88
C LYS A 289 -16.49 -9.37 -0.49
N MET A 290 -16.53 -8.22 0.20
CA MET A 290 -15.35 -7.49 0.62
C MET A 290 -14.53 -8.33 1.60
N PRO A 291 -13.20 -8.48 1.39
CA PRO A 291 -12.30 -9.13 2.34
C PRO A 291 -12.03 -8.23 3.56
N GLY A 292 -11.40 -8.80 4.58
CA GLY A 292 -10.99 -8.08 5.78
C GLY A 292 -12.14 -7.78 6.73
N ARG A 293 -11.77 -7.23 7.88
CA ARG A 293 -12.71 -6.89 8.96
C ARG A 293 -13.51 -5.65 8.63
N ILE A 294 -14.73 -5.59 9.18
CA ILE A 294 -15.59 -4.41 9.16
C ILE A 294 -16.09 -4.17 10.56
N VAL A 295 -15.88 -2.97 11.06
CA VAL A 295 -16.44 -2.50 12.33
C VAL A 295 -17.73 -1.76 12.07
N GLY A 296 -18.76 -2.10 12.84
CA GLY A 296 -20.04 -1.41 12.82
C GLY A 296 -20.31 -0.67 14.14
N MET A 297 -21.08 0.39 14.06
CA MET A 297 -21.59 1.12 15.21
C MET A 297 -22.92 0.52 15.67
N THR A 298 -23.07 0.36 16.99
CA THR A 298 -24.28 -0.17 17.64
C THR A 298 -24.52 0.55 18.97
N LYS A 299 -25.43 0.06 19.75
CA LYS A 299 -25.68 0.49 21.13
C LYS A 299 -25.49 -0.68 22.09
N ASP A 300 -25.00 -0.38 23.29
CA ASP A 300 -24.89 -1.34 24.38
C ASP A 300 -26.24 -1.52 25.11
N ASN A 301 -26.24 -2.33 26.16
CA ASN A 301 -27.43 -2.58 27.00
C ASN A 301 -27.88 -1.38 27.84
N ARG A 302 -27.13 -0.27 27.82
CA ARG A 302 -27.45 1.01 28.45
C ARG A 302 -27.80 2.09 27.41
N ASP A 303 -28.06 1.69 26.16
CA ASP A 303 -28.37 2.59 25.04
C ASP A 303 -27.20 3.54 24.69
N GLN A 304 -25.96 3.24 25.12
CA GLN A 304 -24.77 4.01 24.79
C GLN A 304 -24.15 3.53 23.49
N ARG A 305 -23.55 4.47 22.73
CA ARG A 305 -22.84 4.14 21.49
C ARG A 305 -21.72 3.14 21.77
N ALA A 306 -21.67 2.08 21.00
CA ALA A 306 -20.68 1.03 21.07
C ALA A 306 -20.27 0.57 19.66
N PHE A 307 -19.12 -0.10 19.55
CA PHE A 307 -18.57 -0.60 18.29
C PHE A 307 -18.34 -2.10 18.39
N VAL A 308 -18.58 -2.81 17.28
CA VAL A 308 -18.43 -4.26 17.21
C VAL A 308 -17.89 -4.69 15.85
N LEU A 309 -17.22 -5.84 15.80
CA LEU A 309 -16.92 -6.50 14.53
C LEU A 309 -18.22 -7.02 13.91
N THR A 310 -18.42 -6.75 12.62
CA THR A 310 -19.62 -7.16 11.89
C THR A 310 -19.29 -8.09 10.72
N LEU A 311 -20.29 -8.81 10.22
CA LEU A 311 -20.19 -9.68 9.05
C LEU A 311 -19.03 -10.69 9.10
N GLN A 312 -18.61 -11.12 10.26
CA GLN A 312 -17.45 -12.00 10.50
C GLN A 312 -17.55 -13.35 9.76
N ALA A 313 -18.76 -13.80 9.41
CA ALA A 313 -18.97 -15.03 8.66
C ALA A 313 -18.27 -15.08 7.28
N ARG A 314 -17.75 -13.96 6.77
CA ARG A 314 -16.94 -13.86 5.53
C ARG A 314 -15.48 -14.23 5.77
N GLU A 315 -15.00 -14.10 7.00
CA GLU A 315 -13.58 -14.16 7.34
C GLU A 315 -13.02 -15.58 7.23
N GLN A 316 -11.73 -15.67 6.92
CA GLN A 316 -11.00 -16.92 6.66
C GLN A 316 -11.08 -17.90 7.84
N HIS A 317 -10.95 -17.43 9.09
CA HIS A 317 -10.99 -18.29 10.27
C HIS A 317 -12.36 -18.98 10.50
N ILE A 318 -13.43 -18.47 9.89
CA ILE A 318 -14.77 -19.08 9.89
C ILE A 318 -14.99 -19.94 8.64
N ARG A 319 -14.74 -19.39 7.45
CA ARG A 319 -15.01 -20.08 6.18
C ARG A 319 -13.92 -21.04 5.76
N ARG A 320 -12.74 -20.96 6.32
CA ARG A 320 -11.57 -21.80 6.02
C ARG A 320 -11.26 -21.80 4.51
N GLN A 321 -11.13 -22.98 3.88
CA GLN A 321 -10.84 -23.09 2.44
C GLN A 321 -11.93 -22.52 1.51
N LYS A 322 -13.10 -22.19 2.03
CA LYS A 322 -14.19 -21.53 1.27
C LYS A 322 -14.18 -20.02 1.36
N ALA A 323 -13.20 -19.44 2.07
CA ALA A 323 -13.05 -17.99 2.15
C ALA A 323 -12.59 -17.42 0.80
N THR A 324 -13.05 -16.24 0.48
CA THR A 324 -12.63 -15.53 -0.74
C THR A 324 -11.20 -15.01 -0.64
N SER A 325 -10.70 -14.79 0.58
CA SER A 325 -9.41 -14.18 0.88
C SER A 325 -8.74 -14.86 2.07
N ASN A 326 -7.41 -14.81 2.12
CA ASN A 326 -6.58 -15.23 3.24
C ASN A 326 -6.30 -14.11 4.26
N ILE A 327 -6.84 -12.92 4.06
CA ILE A 327 -6.66 -11.80 4.99
C ILE A 327 -7.20 -12.20 6.37
N CYS A 328 -6.35 -12.06 7.38
CA CYS A 328 -6.66 -12.33 8.77
C CYS A 328 -6.60 -11.06 9.61
N SER A 329 -5.41 -10.51 9.79
CA SER A 329 -5.20 -9.23 10.47
C SER A 329 -5.09 -8.11 9.43
N ASN A 330 -5.50 -6.91 9.83
CA ASN A 330 -5.27 -5.69 9.05
C ASN A 330 -4.04 -4.94 9.58
N GLN A 331 -3.71 -3.79 9.01
CA GLN A 331 -2.65 -2.89 9.47
C GLN A 331 -3.21 -1.89 10.49
N SER A 332 -3.66 -2.38 11.64
CA SER A 332 -4.44 -1.58 12.60
C SER A 332 -3.69 -0.34 13.11
N LEU A 333 -2.40 -0.47 13.43
CA LEU A 333 -1.60 0.66 13.92
C LEU A 333 -1.38 1.70 12.82
N MET A 334 -1.19 1.27 11.57
CA MET A 334 -1.06 2.20 10.44
C MET A 334 -2.41 2.82 10.05
N ALA A 335 -3.52 2.11 10.21
CA ALA A 335 -4.86 2.68 10.09
C ALA A 335 -5.09 3.78 11.13
N LEU A 336 -4.62 3.58 12.37
CA LEU A 336 -4.64 4.63 13.40
C LEU A 336 -3.76 5.83 12.98
N PHE A 337 -2.55 5.58 12.43
CA PHE A 337 -1.69 6.63 11.90
C PHE A 337 -2.44 7.52 10.91
N VAL A 338 -3.04 6.91 9.89
CA VAL A 338 -3.79 7.60 8.83
C VAL A 338 -5.00 8.34 9.41
N THR A 339 -5.71 7.74 10.37
CA THR A 339 -6.84 8.38 11.07
C THR A 339 -6.40 9.66 11.80
N ILE A 340 -5.28 9.60 12.53
CA ILE A 340 -4.72 10.77 13.22
C ILE A 340 -4.27 11.82 12.20
N TYR A 341 -3.58 11.41 11.13
CA TYR A 341 -3.12 12.31 10.07
C TYR A 341 -4.30 13.07 9.44
N MET A 342 -5.31 12.35 8.98
CA MET A 342 -6.50 12.98 8.38
C MET A 342 -7.25 13.88 9.37
N SER A 343 -7.30 13.50 10.65
CA SER A 343 -7.90 14.33 11.70
C SER A 343 -7.15 15.64 11.94
N LEU A 344 -5.81 15.60 11.90
CA LEU A 344 -4.96 16.77 12.07
C LEU A 344 -4.99 17.70 10.85
N MET A 345 -4.87 17.13 9.65
CA MET A 345 -4.87 17.88 8.41
C MET A 345 -6.25 18.45 8.10
N GLY A 346 -7.28 17.68 8.38
CA GLY A 346 -8.63 18.01 7.98
C GLY A 346 -8.76 18.19 6.46
N LYS A 347 -9.93 18.51 5.99
CA LYS A 347 -10.21 18.72 4.57
C LYS A 347 -9.31 19.79 3.93
N GLN A 348 -9.09 20.89 4.64
CA GLN A 348 -8.30 22.00 4.11
C GLN A 348 -6.82 21.65 4.05
N GLY A 349 -6.24 21.05 5.09
CA GLY A 349 -4.83 20.68 5.10
C GLY A 349 -4.48 19.64 4.05
N LEU A 350 -5.34 18.64 3.82
CA LEU A 350 -5.16 17.67 2.74
C LEU A 350 -5.17 18.37 1.37
N LYS A 351 -6.10 19.30 1.16
CA LYS A 351 -6.18 20.07 -0.08
C LYS A 351 -4.95 20.96 -0.29
N ASP A 352 -4.49 21.64 0.77
CA ASP A 352 -3.32 22.54 0.70
C ASP A 352 -2.05 21.73 0.37
N SER A 353 -1.85 20.57 1.03
CA SER A 353 -0.74 19.65 0.72
C SER A 353 -0.76 19.20 -0.74
N ALA A 354 -1.92 18.76 -1.23
CA ALA A 354 -2.10 18.34 -2.61
C ALA A 354 -1.83 19.47 -3.61
N GLN A 355 -2.28 20.70 -3.33
CA GLN A 355 -2.05 21.86 -4.18
C GLN A 355 -0.56 22.28 -4.23
N LEU A 356 0.13 22.22 -3.08
CA LEU A 356 1.58 22.49 -3.03
C LEU A 356 2.37 21.44 -3.80
N SER A 357 1.99 20.17 -3.69
CA SER A 357 2.59 19.06 -4.43
C SER A 357 2.42 19.26 -5.94
N TYR A 358 1.20 19.57 -6.38
CA TYR A 358 0.89 19.90 -7.77
C TYR A 358 1.73 21.08 -8.29
N ALA A 359 1.71 22.20 -7.57
CA ALA A 359 2.43 23.41 -7.99
C ALA A 359 3.95 23.17 -8.08
N GLY A 360 4.52 22.45 -7.12
CA GLY A 360 5.93 22.10 -7.10
C GLY A 360 6.33 21.19 -8.26
N ALA A 361 5.51 20.18 -8.59
CA ALA A 361 5.77 19.25 -9.70
C ALA A 361 5.72 19.97 -11.06
N HIS A 362 4.73 20.82 -11.29
CA HIS A 362 4.62 21.62 -12.52
C HIS A 362 5.77 22.60 -12.64
N TYR A 363 6.18 23.26 -11.54
CA TYR A 363 7.36 24.12 -11.54
C TYR A 363 8.64 23.35 -11.90
N LEU A 364 8.85 22.17 -11.29
CA LEU A 364 10.01 21.32 -11.61
C LEU A 364 10.00 20.90 -13.08
N CYS A 365 8.86 20.45 -13.59
CA CYS A 365 8.71 20.04 -14.97
C CYS A 365 9.09 21.18 -15.94
N ASP A 366 8.50 22.35 -15.74
CA ASP A 366 8.77 23.52 -16.58
C ASP A 366 10.26 23.91 -16.59
N GLU A 367 10.90 23.89 -15.43
CA GLU A 367 12.34 24.23 -15.32
C GLU A 367 13.24 23.16 -15.95
N LEU A 368 12.90 21.87 -15.83
CA LEU A 368 13.63 20.79 -16.50
C LEU A 368 13.53 20.92 -18.04
N LEU A 369 12.34 21.18 -18.57
CA LEU A 369 12.13 21.37 -20.01
C LEU A 369 12.92 22.56 -20.57
N LYS A 370 13.04 23.66 -19.83
CA LYS A 370 13.85 24.85 -20.21
C LYS A 370 15.34 24.52 -20.34
N THR A 371 15.85 23.47 -19.71
CA THR A 371 17.25 23.04 -19.89
C THR A 371 17.56 22.54 -21.33
N GLY A 372 16.51 22.15 -22.06
CA GLY A 372 16.64 21.51 -23.38
C GLY A 372 17.17 20.09 -23.36
N ARG A 373 17.42 19.52 -22.16
CA ARG A 373 17.89 18.14 -21.94
C ARG A 373 16.76 17.16 -21.67
N PHE A 374 15.57 17.67 -21.36
CA PHE A 374 14.40 16.88 -21.03
C PHE A 374 13.24 17.19 -21.96
N THR A 375 12.44 16.16 -22.25
CA THR A 375 11.17 16.28 -22.97
C THR A 375 10.11 15.47 -22.25
N LEU A 376 8.87 15.97 -22.19
CA LEU A 376 7.75 15.16 -21.70
C LEU A 376 7.62 13.88 -22.52
N ALA A 377 7.47 12.76 -21.87
CA ALA A 377 7.20 11.49 -22.56
C ALA A 377 5.81 11.48 -23.21
N TYR A 378 4.85 12.12 -22.54
CA TYR A 378 3.47 12.29 -23.00
C TYR A 378 3.01 13.73 -22.72
N ASP A 379 2.39 14.37 -23.70
CA ASP A 379 1.79 15.70 -23.55
C ASP A 379 0.36 15.55 -22.98
N GLN A 380 0.28 15.13 -21.72
CA GLN A 380 -0.96 14.82 -21.01
C GLN A 380 -1.00 15.53 -19.66
N PRO A 381 -2.19 15.82 -19.10
CA PRO A 381 -2.30 16.35 -17.74
C PRO A 381 -1.70 15.39 -16.72
N PHE A 382 -0.85 15.89 -15.84
CA PHE A 382 -0.29 15.13 -14.71
C PHE A 382 -0.58 15.83 -13.38
N PHE A 383 -0.41 15.11 -12.28
CA PHE A 383 -0.66 15.69 -10.95
C PHE A 383 0.64 16.12 -10.27
N ASN A 384 1.18 15.33 -9.36
CA ASN A 384 2.40 15.61 -8.60
C ASN A 384 3.59 14.73 -9.00
N GLU A 385 3.39 13.86 -9.96
CA GLU A 385 4.38 12.98 -10.57
C GLU A 385 4.29 13.08 -12.09
N PHE A 386 5.44 13.03 -12.78
CA PHE A 386 5.49 13.13 -14.23
C PHE A 386 6.69 12.39 -14.81
N TYR A 387 6.52 11.88 -16.03
CA TYR A 387 7.56 11.17 -16.77
C TYR A 387 8.21 12.04 -17.83
N VAL A 388 9.52 12.17 -17.77
CA VAL A 388 10.34 12.89 -18.76
C VAL A 388 11.43 11.99 -19.31
N LYS A 389 11.66 12.08 -20.62
CA LYS A 389 12.81 11.50 -21.31
C LYS A 389 14.01 12.41 -21.12
N TYR A 390 15.19 11.82 -21.03
CA TYR A 390 16.44 12.54 -20.87
C TYR A 390 17.37 12.33 -22.07
N ASP A 391 17.85 13.42 -22.66
CA ASP A 391 18.84 13.39 -23.73
C ASP A 391 20.26 13.34 -23.13
N GLY A 392 20.71 12.16 -22.76
CA GLY A 392 22.00 11.91 -22.15
C GLY A 392 22.10 10.57 -21.46
N ASP A 393 23.22 10.34 -20.79
CA ASP A 393 23.42 9.16 -19.97
C ASP A 393 22.71 9.32 -18.61
N ALA A 394 21.57 8.66 -18.48
CA ALA A 394 20.73 8.72 -17.31
C ALA A 394 21.40 8.10 -16.06
N ASP A 395 22.32 7.12 -16.20
CA ASP A 395 23.06 6.57 -15.07
C ASP A 395 24.03 7.59 -14.50
N THR A 396 24.76 8.29 -15.36
CA THR A 396 25.66 9.38 -14.95
C THR A 396 24.88 10.50 -14.26
N LEU A 397 23.72 10.91 -14.78
CA LEU A 397 22.91 11.95 -14.16
C LEU A 397 22.40 11.49 -12.78
N TYR A 398 21.92 10.26 -12.68
CA TYR A 398 21.43 9.72 -11.41
C TYR A 398 22.53 9.72 -10.35
N GLN A 399 23.76 9.34 -10.69
CA GLN A 399 24.90 9.38 -9.77
C GLN A 399 25.24 10.80 -9.32
N ARG A 400 25.18 11.78 -10.22
CA ARG A 400 25.36 13.21 -9.86
C ARG A 400 24.30 13.67 -8.83
N PHE A 401 23.06 13.26 -9.00
CA PHE A 401 22.02 13.54 -7.99
C PHE A 401 22.38 12.96 -6.63
N ILE A 402 22.76 11.66 -6.59
CA ILE A 402 23.14 10.97 -5.34
C ILE A 402 24.36 11.65 -4.67
N GLU A 403 25.38 12.04 -5.44
CA GLU A 403 26.55 12.77 -4.94
C GLU A 403 26.18 14.12 -4.37
N ALA A 404 25.20 14.79 -4.94
CA ALA A 404 24.66 16.07 -4.47
C ALA A 404 23.66 15.93 -3.29
N GLY A 405 23.41 14.73 -2.79
CA GLY A 405 22.47 14.50 -1.69
C GLY A 405 21.00 14.49 -2.13
N ILE A 406 20.74 14.18 -3.39
CA ILE A 406 19.38 14.17 -3.97
C ILE A 406 19.03 12.77 -4.46
N LEU A 407 17.84 12.29 -4.15
CA LEU A 407 17.20 11.16 -4.80
C LEU A 407 16.37 11.73 -5.98
N GLY A 408 17.00 11.85 -7.14
CA GLY A 408 16.51 12.56 -8.30
C GLY A 408 15.57 11.73 -9.16
N GLY A 409 14.37 11.44 -8.65
CA GLY A 409 13.37 10.66 -9.38
C GLY A 409 13.65 9.15 -9.40
N VAL A 410 12.76 8.41 -10.05
CA VAL A 410 12.90 6.98 -10.32
C VAL A 410 13.35 6.80 -11.77
N ARG A 411 14.44 6.03 -11.97
CA ARG A 411 14.85 5.61 -13.32
C ARG A 411 13.76 4.74 -13.94
N TYR A 412 13.23 5.16 -15.07
CA TYR A 412 12.18 4.47 -15.76
C TYR A 412 12.41 4.54 -17.28
N GLU A 413 12.48 3.39 -17.94
CA GLU A 413 12.75 3.28 -19.37
C GLU A 413 13.93 4.18 -19.82
N ASP A 414 13.69 5.15 -20.71
CA ASP A 414 14.68 6.07 -21.28
C ASP A 414 14.73 7.43 -20.54
N GLY A 415 14.18 7.51 -19.32
CA GLY A 415 14.08 8.77 -18.58
C GLY A 415 13.90 8.63 -17.09
N PHE A 416 13.14 9.55 -16.53
CA PHE A 416 12.89 9.67 -15.09
C PHE A 416 11.44 9.97 -14.81
N LEU A 417 10.90 9.29 -13.79
CA LEU A 417 9.69 9.69 -13.09
C LEU A 417 10.09 10.58 -11.91
N PHE A 418 9.75 11.85 -11.97
CA PHE A 418 9.94 12.78 -10.87
C PHE A 418 8.62 13.00 -10.14
N ALA A 419 8.70 13.03 -8.80
CA ALA A 419 7.56 13.37 -7.95
C ALA A 419 7.93 14.51 -6.99
N VAL A 420 6.97 15.38 -6.72
CA VAL A 420 7.12 16.48 -5.78
C VAL A 420 5.99 16.41 -4.76
N THR A 421 6.32 16.66 -3.50
CA THR A 421 5.36 16.80 -2.41
C THR A 421 5.48 18.18 -1.78
N GLU A 422 4.58 18.52 -0.86
CA GLU A 422 4.60 19.80 -0.10
C GLU A 422 5.90 20.03 0.69
N LYS A 423 6.71 18.99 0.86
CA LYS A 423 8.02 19.10 1.53
C LYS A 423 9.09 19.79 0.69
N ARG A 424 8.93 19.81 -0.63
CA ARG A 424 9.96 20.35 -1.53
C ARG A 424 9.88 21.86 -1.62
N THR A 425 10.97 22.52 -1.26
CA THR A 425 11.09 23.95 -1.39
C THR A 425 11.51 24.35 -2.80
N LYS A 426 11.23 25.59 -3.18
CA LYS A 426 11.70 26.13 -4.47
C LYS A 426 13.22 26.02 -4.62
N GLU A 427 13.97 26.28 -3.54
CA GLU A 427 15.44 26.20 -3.55
C GLU A 427 15.94 24.77 -3.84
N GLU A 428 15.31 23.76 -3.24
CA GLU A 428 15.61 22.34 -3.51
C GLU A 428 15.33 21.97 -4.96
N ILE A 429 14.20 22.45 -5.53
CA ILE A 429 13.85 22.25 -6.94
C ILE A 429 14.87 22.92 -7.85
N ASP A 430 15.19 24.18 -7.61
CA ASP A 430 16.18 24.95 -8.40
C ASP A 430 17.57 24.26 -8.36
N ASN A 431 17.96 23.69 -7.22
CA ASN A 431 19.20 22.94 -7.07
C ASN A 431 19.21 21.66 -7.90
N LEU A 432 18.11 20.89 -7.89
CA LEU A 432 17.99 19.70 -8.74
C LEU A 432 18.11 20.07 -10.22
N VAL A 433 17.40 21.10 -10.68
CA VAL A 433 17.42 21.57 -12.07
C VAL A 433 18.84 22.01 -12.49
N LYS A 434 19.54 22.72 -11.62
CA LYS A 434 20.94 23.13 -11.86
C LYS A 434 21.87 21.94 -12.09
N ILE A 435 21.72 20.87 -11.31
CA ILE A 435 22.51 19.64 -11.47
C ILE A 435 22.12 18.90 -12.74
N ALA A 436 20.82 18.88 -13.06
CA ALA A 436 20.29 18.24 -14.25
C ALA A 436 20.73 18.93 -15.55
N ALA A 437 21.05 20.23 -15.51
CA ALA A 437 21.52 21.02 -16.66
C ALA A 437 23.01 20.83 -16.96
N LEU A 438 23.80 20.25 -16.04
CA LEU A 438 25.24 19.96 -16.25
C LEU A 438 25.45 18.71 -17.11
#